data_ce2156d39cf6cd5af2f8e1902414e932
#
_entry.id   ce2156d39cf6cd5af2f8e1902414e932
#
_cell.length_a   1.000
_cell.length_b   1.000
_cell.length_c   1.000
_cell.angle_alpha   90.00
_cell.angle_beta   90.00
_cell.angle_gamma   90.00
#
_symmetry.space_group_name_H-M   'P 1'
#
loop_
_entity.id
_entity.type
_entity.pdbx_description
1 polymer ?
#
loop_
_entity_poly.entity_id
_entity_poly.type
_entity_poly.pdbx_seq_one_letter_code
_entity_poly.pdbx_strand_id
1 'polypeptide(L)'
;MNNKVSNVFIRIGLPKTGSTYFQNYVFPKLNEYGKVIYNNPIFLEMKELIDDIIKKKISLEDNNVTLFKQKLNTFLQSNADKIILCSNENLSNNGGTIGFYYEKGIELLHHFIPQAKIILFLRKHDDWIVSIYKQSI
;
A
#
# COMPACT_ATOMS: atom_id res chain seq x y z
N MET A 1 27.05 -10.73 -2.30
CA MET A 1 25.79 -9.95 -2.23
C MET A 1 24.64 -10.88 -1.90
N ASN A 2 24.06 -10.71 -0.75
CA ASN A 2 22.84 -11.44 -0.43
C ASN A 2 21.67 -10.76 -1.18
N ASN A 3 21.26 -11.32 -2.31
CA ASN A 3 20.00 -10.98 -2.93
C ASN A 3 18.87 -11.51 -2.04
N LYS A 4 18.63 -10.79 -0.95
CA LYS A 4 17.49 -11.11 -0.08
C LYS A 4 16.23 -10.77 -0.88
N VAL A 5 15.50 -11.79 -1.29
CA VAL A 5 14.20 -11.60 -1.94
C VAL A 5 13.30 -10.85 -0.97
N SER A 6 12.67 -9.77 -1.43
CA SER A 6 11.77 -9.02 -0.60
C SER A 6 10.60 -9.90 -0.12
N ASN A 7 10.29 -9.81 1.17
CA ASN A 7 9.15 -10.45 1.79
C ASN A 7 7.95 -9.50 1.96
N VAL A 8 8.06 -8.28 1.46
CA VAL A 8 7.03 -7.25 1.57
C VAL A 8 6.32 -7.06 0.23
N PHE A 9 5.00 -7.23 0.25
CA PHE A 9 4.14 -7.06 -0.91
C PHE A 9 3.09 -6.00 -0.62
N ILE A 10 3.01 -5.00 -1.47
CA ILE A 10 2.01 -3.94 -1.37
C ILE A 10 1.11 -4.00 -2.59
N ARG A 11 -0.14 -4.34 -2.36
CA ARG A 11 -1.15 -4.27 -3.41
C ARG A 11 -1.73 -2.86 -3.42
N ILE A 12 -1.52 -2.22 -4.51
CA ILE A 12 -2.15 -0.94 -4.84
C ILE A 12 -3.08 -1.16 -6.04
N GLY A 13 -3.84 -0.17 -6.42
CA GLY A 13 -4.56 -0.31 -7.65
C GLY A 13 -5.63 0.73 -7.89
N LEU A 14 -6.10 0.70 -9.12
CA LEU A 14 -7.25 1.46 -9.54
C LEU A 14 -8.52 0.89 -8.88
N PRO A 15 -9.50 1.74 -8.56
CA PRO A 15 -10.77 1.25 -8.04
C PRO A 15 -11.48 0.36 -9.07
N LYS A 16 -12.38 -0.49 -8.59
CA LYS A 16 -13.20 -1.35 -9.46
C LYS A 16 -12.41 -2.37 -10.30
N THR A 17 -11.33 -2.91 -9.74
CA THR A 17 -10.53 -3.97 -10.36
C THR A 17 -10.79 -5.37 -9.79
N GLY A 18 -11.89 -5.55 -9.05
CA GLY A 18 -12.24 -6.84 -8.41
C GLY A 18 -11.51 -7.11 -7.10
N SER A 19 -10.72 -6.16 -6.62
CA SER A 19 -9.89 -6.31 -5.43
C SER A 19 -10.67 -6.48 -4.13
N THR A 20 -11.91 -6.01 -4.06
CA THR A 20 -12.78 -6.15 -2.89
C THR A 20 -12.99 -7.61 -2.50
N TYR A 21 -13.16 -8.49 -3.48
CA TYR A 21 -13.27 -9.92 -3.22
C TYR A 21 -12.02 -10.48 -2.53
N PHE A 22 -10.86 -10.16 -3.06
CA PHE A 22 -9.58 -10.58 -2.47
C PHE A 22 -9.38 -9.99 -1.07
N GLN A 23 -9.70 -8.73 -0.87
CA GLN A 23 -9.57 -8.06 0.42
C GLN A 23 -10.49 -8.64 1.49
N ASN A 24 -11.70 -9.05 1.11
CA ASN A 24 -12.70 -9.52 2.07
C ASN A 24 -12.65 -11.04 2.29
N TYR A 25 -12.29 -11.81 1.27
CA TYR A 25 -12.46 -13.27 1.31
C TYR A 25 -11.16 -14.07 1.14
N VAL A 26 -10.16 -13.53 0.48
CA VAL A 26 -8.92 -14.28 0.20
C VAL A 26 -7.80 -13.85 1.15
N PHE A 27 -7.45 -12.59 1.17
CA PHE A 27 -6.30 -12.10 1.92
C PHE A 27 -6.40 -12.31 3.44
N PRO A 28 -7.57 -12.11 4.09
CA PRO A 28 -7.67 -12.35 5.53
C PRO A 28 -7.39 -13.78 5.95
N LYS A 29 -7.69 -14.74 5.08
CA LYS A 29 -7.39 -16.16 5.34
C LYS A 29 -5.91 -16.46 5.39
N LEU A 30 -5.07 -15.64 4.77
CA LEU A 30 -3.62 -15.82 4.79
C LEU A 30 -3.03 -15.66 6.19
N ASN A 31 -3.66 -14.89 7.07
CA ASN A 31 -3.24 -14.75 8.46
C ASN A 31 -3.32 -16.08 9.24
N GLU A 32 -4.22 -16.96 8.83
CA GLU A 32 -4.41 -18.27 9.48
C GLU A 32 -3.18 -19.18 9.33
N TYR A 33 -2.34 -18.93 8.32
CA TYR A 33 -1.13 -19.73 8.07
C TYR A 33 0.05 -19.37 8.97
N GLY A 34 -0.07 -18.36 9.84
CA GLY A 34 0.96 -17.98 10.82
C GLY A 34 2.26 -17.43 10.25
N LYS A 35 2.46 -17.53 8.95
CA LYS A 35 3.65 -17.01 8.24
C LYS A 35 3.38 -15.75 7.42
N VAL A 36 2.14 -15.30 7.41
CA VAL A 36 1.70 -14.12 6.66
C VAL A 36 1.13 -13.10 7.62
N ILE A 37 1.58 -11.86 7.49
CA ILE A 37 1.00 -10.70 8.19
C ILE A 37 0.23 -9.90 7.14
N TYR A 38 -1.07 -9.82 7.31
CA TYR A 38 -1.95 -9.08 6.41
C TYR A 38 -2.47 -7.81 7.04
N ASN A 39 -2.28 -6.69 6.36
CA ASN A 39 -2.77 -5.36 6.74
C ASN A 39 -2.46 -4.97 8.19
N ASN A 40 -1.21 -5.11 8.60
CA ASN A 40 -0.78 -4.62 9.91
C ASN A 40 -1.07 -3.11 10.03
N PRO A 41 -1.52 -2.63 11.19
CA PRO A 41 -1.84 -1.21 11.42
C PRO A 41 -0.72 -0.22 11.09
N ILE A 42 0.55 -0.66 11.08
CA ILE A 42 1.68 0.20 10.70
C ILE A 42 1.53 0.78 9.28
N PHE A 43 0.85 0.07 8.39
CA PHE A 43 0.59 0.54 7.03
C PHE A 43 -0.47 1.64 6.97
N LEU A 44 -1.39 1.69 7.94
CA LEU A 44 -2.32 2.82 8.07
C LEU A 44 -1.57 4.09 8.52
N GLU A 45 -0.65 3.95 9.46
CA GLU A 45 0.22 5.07 9.85
C GLU A 45 1.03 5.59 8.66
N MET A 46 1.59 4.68 7.88
CA MET A 46 2.33 5.04 6.67
C MET A 46 1.44 5.79 5.67
N LYS A 47 0.22 5.32 5.46
CA LYS A 47 -0.75 5.99 4.59
C LYS A 47 -1.05 7.41 5.06
N GLU A 48 -1.30 7.59 6.34
CA GLU A 48 -1.58 8.91 6.93
C GLU A 48 -0.41 9.87 6.72
N LEU A 49 0.83 9.41 6.92
CA LEU A 49 2.01 10.21 6.66
C LEU A 49 2.16 10.55 5.19
N ILE A 50 1.93 9.61 4.30
CA ILE A 50 1.95 9.85 2.85
C ILE A 50 0.93 10.91 2.47
N ASP A 51 -0.30 10.80 2.98
CA ASP A 51 -1.36 11.77 2.73
C ASP A 51 -0.96 13.17 3.22
N ASP A 52 -0.39 13.27 4.40
CA ASP A 52 0.06 14.54 4.97
C ASP A 52 1.21 15.16 4.18
N ILE A 53 2.13 14.36 3.69
CA ILE A 53 3.23 14.83 2.83
C ILE A 53 2.67 15.32 1.48
N ILE A 54 1.77 14.58 0.86
CA ILE A 54 1.15 14.96 -0.41
C ILE A 54 0.37 16.26 -0.26
N LYS A 55 -0.38 16.41 0.83
CA LYS A 55 -1.14 17.63 1.15
C LYS A 55 -0.26 18.77 1.67
N LYS A 56 1.05 18.58 1.74
CA LYS A 56 2.03 19.56 2.23
C LYS A 56 1.78 20.02 3.66
N LYS A 57 1.16 19.19 4.48
CA LYS A 57 0.99 19.45 5.92
C LYS A 57 2.29 19.23 6.69
N ILE A 58 3.12 18.27 6.24
CA ILE A 58 4.44 17.98 6.76
C ILE A 58 5.42 17.78 5.60
N SER A 59 6.71 17.87 5.86
CA SER A 59 7.77 17.57 4.90
C SER A 59 8.37 16.18 5.14
N LEU A 60 9.09 15.65 4.15
CA LEU A 60 9.84 14.40 4.29
C LEU A 60 10.91 14.45 5.39
N GLU A 61 11.42 15.64 5.69
CA GLU A 61 12.42 15.88 6.73
C GLU A 61 11.80 16.05 8.12
N ASP A 62 10.47 16.00 8.23
CA ASP A 62 9.79 16.11 9.51
C ASP A 62 10.24 15.00 10.47
N ASN A 63 10.39 15.35 11.74
CA ASN A 63 10.86 14.43 12.76
C ASN A 63 9.94 13.21 12.93
N ASN A 64 8.62 13.40 12.75
CA ASN A 64 7.65 12.31 12.80
C ASN A 64 7.87 11.29 11.68
N VAL A 65 8.28 11.74 10.50
CA VAL A 65 8.62 10.85 9.38
C VAL A 65 9.85 10.02 9.73
N THR A 66 10.88 10.63 10.28
CA THR A 66 12.11 9.93 10.71
C THR A 66 11.81 8.87 11.78
N LEU A 67 11.03 9.22 12.79
CA LEU A 67 10.61 8.29 13.85
C LEU A 67 9.78 7.13 13.29
N PHE A 68 8.87 7.42 12.40
CA PHE A 68 8.08 6.38 11.74
C PHE A 68 8.93 5.43 10.91
N LYS A 69 9.91 5.94 10.17
CA LYS A 69 10.84 5.10 9.40
C LYS A 69 11.62 4.15 10.29
N GLN A 70 12.07 4.59 11.45
CA GLN A 70 12.74 3.74 12.44
C GLN A 70 11.81 2.65 12.95
N LYS A 71 10.56 2.99 13.29
CA LYS A 71 9.54 2.05 13.72
C LYS A 71 9.24 1.02 12.62
N LEU A 72 9.09 1.47 11.40
CA LEU A 72 8.83 0.61 10.24
C LEU A 72 9.98 -0.36 10.00
N ASN A 73 11.22 0.12 10.03
CA ASN A 73 12.39 -0.72 9.86
C ASN A 73 12.50 -1.79 10.95
N THR A 74 12.23 -1.44 12.19
CA THR A 74 12.19 -2.39 13.32
C THR A 74 11.13 -3.47 13.08
N PHE A 75 9.93 -3.08 12.65
CA PHE A 75 8.85 -4.00 12.32
C PHE A 75 9.26 -4.96 11.18
N LEU A 76 9.84 -4.44 10.10
CA LEU A 76 10.26 -5.26 8.97
C LEU A 76 11.38 -6.23 9.35
N GLN A 77 12.35 -5.80 10.12
CA GLN A 77 13.45 -6.65 10.60
C GLN A 77 12.94 -7.76 11.53
N SER A 78 12.05 -7.44 12.45
CA SER A 78 11.47 -8.41 13.38
C SER A 78 10.61 -9.46 12.70
N ASN A 79 10.12 -9.19 11.48
CA ASN A 79 9.27 -10.08 10.71
C ASN A 79 9.90 -10.52 9.38
N ALA A 80 11.24 -10.54 9.32
CA ALA A 80 11.97 -10.88 8.10
C ALA A 80 11.75 -12.34 7.63
N ASP A 81 11.29 -13.21 8.51
CA ASP A 81 10.94 -14.61 8.24
C ASP A 81 9.50 -14.80 7.76
N LYS A 82 8.71 -13.76 7.75
CA LYS A 82 7.29 -13.77 7.38
C LYS A 82 7.05 -13.05 6.07
N ILE A 83 5.94 -13.40 5.42
CA ILE A 83 5.43 -12.64 4.29
C ILE A 83 4.55 -11.51 4.84
N ILE A 84 4.84 -10.29 4.42
CA ILE A 84 4.08 -9.10 4.81
C ILE A 84 3.30 -8.62 3.61
N LEU A 85 1.98 -8.63 3.73
CA LEU A 85 1.06 -8.20 2.67
C LEU A 85 0.21 -7.03 3.16
N CYS A 86 0.32 -5.93 2.44
CA CYS A 86 -0.57 -4.78 2.59
C CYS A 86 -1.44 -4.65 1.35
N SER A 87 -2.73 -4.52 1.54
CA SER A 87 -3.67 -4.29 0.44
C SER A 87 -4.53 -3.08 0.75
N ASN A 88 -4.22 -1.97 0.11
CA ASN A 88 -4.97 -0.73 0.27
C ASN A 88 -4.90 0.10 -1.02
N GLU A 89 -6.03 0.30 -1.65
CA GLU A 89 -6.14 1.08 -2.88
C GLU A 89 -5.70 2.54 -2.69
N ASN A 90 -5.93 3.08 -1.51
CA ASN A 90 -5.67 4.49 -1.21
C ASN A 90 -4.20 4.80 -0.89
N LEU A 91 -3.33 3.80 -0.80
CA LEU A 91 -1.91 4.04 -0.55
C LEU A 91 -1.24 4.88 -1.65
N SER A 92 -1.76 4.81 -2.86
CA SER A 92 -1.19 5.52 -4.00
C SER A 92 -2.09 6.61 -4.57
N ASN A 93 -3.39 6.60 -4.30
CA ASN A 93 -4.33 7.50 -4.97
C ASN A 93 -5.08 8.47 -4.04
N ASN A 94 -4.73 8.48 -2.76
CA ASN A 94 -5.21 9.46 -1.78
C ASN A 94 -6.71 9.80 -1.87
N GLY A 95 -7.55 8.77 -1.76
CA GLY A 95 -8.99 8.97 -1.52
C GLY A 95 -9.83 9.21 -2.76
N GLY A 96 -9.39 8.78 -3.92
CA GLY A 96 -10.29 8.65 -5.06
C GLY A 96 -10.12 9.66 -6.18
N THR A 97 -9.16 10.56 -6.11
CA THR A 97 -8.81 11.42 -7.26
C THR A 97 -7.85 10.66 -8.15
N ILE A 98 -8.40 9.90 -9.08
CA ILE A 98 -7.64 9.07 -9.99
C ILE A 98 -6.63 9.92 -10.75
N GLY A 99 -5.37 9.57 -10.62
CA GLY A 99 -4.27 10.08 -11.44
C GLY A 99 -3.53 11.29 -10.88
N PHE A 100 -4.12 12.13 -10.06
CA PHE A 100 -3.48 13.39 -9.69
C PHE A 100 -2.32 13.24 -8.69
N TYR A 101 -2.45 12.29 -7.75
CA TYR A 101 -1.41 12.04 -6.74
C TYR A 101 -0.79 10.65 -6.84
N TYR A 102 -1.13 9.90 -7.87
CA TYR A 102 -0.74 8.49 -8.01
C TYR A 102 0.78 8.33 -8.07
N GLU A 103 1.43 9.10 -8.91
CA GLU A 103 2.88 9.08 -9.07
C GLU A 103 3.60 9.42 -7.76
N LYS A 104 3.16 10.50 -7.10
CA LYS A 104 3.74 10.91 -5.82
C LYS A 104 3.53 9.88 -4.72
N GLY A 105 2.38 9.24 -4.70
CA GLY A 105 2.09 8.15 -3.76
C GLY A 105 3.04 6.97 -3.94
N ILE A 106 3.29 6.56 -5.17
CA ILE A 106 4.25 5.49 -5.49
C ILE A 106 5.68 5.87 -5.12
N GLU A 107 6.09 7.10 -5.42
CA GLU A 107 7.41 7.60 -5.00
C GLU A 107 7.59 7.51 -3.49
N LEU A 108 6.59 7.91 -2.72
CA LEU A 108 6.63 7.87 -1.27
C LEU A 108 6.62 6.44 -0.72
N LEU A 109 5.84 5.54 -1.32
CA LEU A 109 5.89 4.12 -0.97
C LEU A 109 7.31 3.56 -1.17
N HIS A 110 7.93 3.88 -2.29
CA HIS A 110 9.31 3.49 -2.57
C HIS A 110 10.31 4.10 -1.57
N HIS A 111 10.07 5.34 -1.16
CA HIS A 111 10.90 6.00 -0.16
C HIS A 111 10.83 5.30 1.21
N PHE A 112 9.62 4.88 1.65
CA PHE A 112 9.45 4.19 2.92
C PHE A 112 9.91 2.73 2.87
N ILE A 113 9.58 2.00 1.81
CA ILE A 113 9.90 0.58 1.67
C ILE A 113 10.45 0.32 0.26
N PRO A 114 11.73 0.64 0.01
CA PRO A 114 12.31 0.50 -1.34
C PRO A 114 12.37 -0.94 -1.84
N GLN A 115 12.39 -1.92 -0.93
CA GLN A 115 12.43 -3.35 -1.26
C GLN A 115 11.06 -3.97 -1.51
N ALA A 116 9.97 -3.24 -1.28
CA ALA A 116 8.61 -3.78 -1.46
C ALA A 116 8.33 -4.14 -2.92
N LYS A 117 7.64 -5.24 -3.12
CA LYS A 117 7.07 -5.61 -4.42
C LYS A 117 5.66 -5.06 -4.52
N ILE A 118 5.38 -4.38 -5.61
CA ILE A 118 4.07 -3.80 -5.86
C ILE A 118 3.23 -4.79 -6.66
N ILE A 119 2.03 -5.04 -6.19
CA ILE A 119 1.03 -5.85 -6.87
C ILE A 119 -0.06 -4.92 -7.40
N LEU A 120 -0.34 -5.03 -8.68
CA LEU A 120 -1.35 -4.22 -9.35
C LEU A 120 -2.38 -5.13 -10.01
N PHE A 121 -3.65 -4.96 -9.65
CA PHE A 121 -4.76 -5.60 -10.34
C PHE A 121 -5.24 -4.65 -11.45
N LEU A 122 -5.33 -5.20 -12.65
CA LEU A 122 -5.80 -4.47 -13.82
C LEU A 122 -7.15 -5.02 -14.27
N ARG A 123 -7.96 -4.13 -14.81
CA ARG A 123 -9.23 -4.46 -15.44
C ARG A 123 -9.26 -3.85 -16.84
N LYS A 124 -9.98 -4.51 -17.73
CA LYS A 124 -10.19 -4.00 -19.07
C LYS A 124 -10.72 -2.56 -19.02
N HIS A 125 -10.15 -1.67 -19.81
CA HIS A 125 -10.32 -0.23 -19.67
C HIS A 125 -11.78 0.24 -19.83
N ASP A 126 -12.50 -0.26 -20.81
CA ASP A 126 -13.90 0.06 -21.05
C ASP A 126 -14.82 -0.41 -19.90
N ASP A 127 -14.63 -1.63 -19.42
CA ASP A 127 -15.38 -2.16 -18.27
C ASP A 127 -15.11 -1.35 -17.00
N TRP A 128 -13.89 -0.89 -16.83
CA TRP A 128 -13.49 -0.06 -15.68
C TRP A 128 -14.18 1.31 -15.70
N ILE A 129 -14.20 1.98 -16.85
CA ILE A 129 -14.87 3.28 -17.02
C ILE A 129 -16.36 3.18 -16.71
N VAL A 130 -17.04 2.17 -17.28
CA VAL A 130 -18.47 1.93 -17.02
C VAL A 130 -18.74 1.69 -15.54
N SER A 131 -17.87 0.92 -14.87
CA SER A 131 -18.01 0.62 -13.45
C SER A 131 -17.84 1.86 -12.56
N ILE A 132 -16.90 2.74 -12.90
CA ILE A 132 -16.71 4.01 -12.19
C ILE A 132 -17.92 4.93 -12.41
N TYR A 133 -18.40 5.02 -13.64
CA TYR A 133 -19.58 5.83 -13.97
C TYR A 133 -20.79 5.39 -13.15
N LYS A 134 -21.08 4.11 -13.08
CA LYS A 134 -22.18 3.56 -12.27
C LYS A 134 -22.07 3.88 -10.79
N GLN A 135 -20.87 3.98 -10.28
CA GLN A 135 -20.63 4.34 -8.88
C GLN A 135 -20.85 5.83 -8.61
N SER A 136 -20.66 6.67 -9.61
CA SER A 136 -20.74 8.13 -9.50
C SER A 136 -22.17 8.70 -9.62
N ILE A 137 -23.14 7.87 -10.02
CA ILE A 137 -24.53 8.29 -10.23
C ILE A 137 -25.29 8.37 -8.89
#